data_6021ababc724ec03f5f4af4a5375009a
#
_entry.id   6021ababc724ec03f5f4af4a5375009a
#
_cell.length_a   1.000
_cell.length_b   1.000
_cell.length_c   1.000
_cell.angle_alpha   90.00
_cell.angle_beta   90.00
_cell.angle_gamma   90.00
#
_symmetry.space_group_name_H-M   'P 1'
#
loop_
_entity.id
_entity.type
_entity.pdbx_description
1 polymer ?
#
loop_
_entity_poly.entity_id
_entity_poly.type
_entity_poly.pdbx_seq_one_letter_code
_entity_poly.pdbx_strand_id
1 'polypeptide(L)'
;MKKFITSAYSRLGRFVVIAVAGCIFSACSDFLDVPLESTVATSNFYKTAEEFDMGLTGVYNMLLSAEWANGDRYGSYFQGFLILGRVGTDEMIIPTNIDGNETELCNYTYTPSHRYISRTWYVQYRGIQRACVIIDRLTDTDIGNESEKKRILGEAYFLRAFYYFHLVRLFGEVPIINHEVTDLTMVQTEKSSVAQVYEQIVSDLKLAIGNLPVSNANGRAHYYAAKALLGKVYLQMAGEPLEDSKAAALAEVELNEVIQSGRFELVKDYFSLFDASNEYSSEYLFDVEFANNGTTTYGGQVGTIDGVQTPNNLYWSAVWSTQEFYETYDPADLRRDNIARFKYVYDDNQNLVKEDLSSEPIYYAYKFRHALTEEGRGPGWANWANPINFPIIRYADVLLMYAEAVWRAHEVPSPEALEYVNQVRRRGFGVDIKTPNEAVDLKMMDGDKFAEALLAERSFELCFEGQRWYDLVRFGKLEEGVKKQAKYSSVATSQAQNFQPKHVIFPIPQDVIDASNGKIEQNPLWK
;
A
#
# COMPACT_ATOMS: atom_id res chain seq x y z
N MET A 1 -11.30 -12.77 93.54
CA MET A 1 -11.03 -13.73 92.43
C MET A 1 -11.62 -13.43 91.08
N LYS A 2 -12.80 -12.79 90.96
CA LYS A 2 -13.47 -12.48 89.63
C LYS A 2 -12.74 -11.40 88.76
N LYS A 3 -11.96 -10.46 89.35
CA LYS A 3 -11.26 -9.40 88.56
C LYS A 3 -9.98 -9.82 87.92
N PHE A 4 -9.38 -10.91 88.31
CA PHE A 4 -8.11 -11.44 87.75
C PHE A 4 -8.36 -12.30 86.49
N ILE A 5 -9.49 -13.00 86.43
CA ILE A 5 -9.86 -13.89 85.34
C ILE A 5 -10.24 -13.10 84.07
N THR A 6 -10.97 -11.98 84.22
CA THR A 6 -11.36 -11.13 83.08
C THR A 6 -10.20 -10.41 82.40
N SER A 7 -9.11 -10.09 83.12
CA SER A 7 -7.91 -9.47 82.55
C SER A 7 -7.06 -10.44 81.76
N ALA A 8 -7.02 -11.73 82.14
CA ALA A 8 -6.26 -12.74 81.39
C ALA A 8 -6.90 -13.10 80.05
N TYR A 9 -8.22 -13.22 80.00
CA TYR A 9 -8.97 -13.48 78.75
C TYR A 9 -8.92 -12.30 77.76
N SER A 10 -8.89 -11.04 78.23
CA SER A 10 -8.77 -9.88 77.37
C SER A 10 -7.38 -9.72 76.71
N ARG A 11 -6.32 -10.17 77.41
CA ARG A 11 -4.97 -10.19 76.87
C ARG A 11 -4.74 -11.34 75.90
N LEU A 12 -5.27 -12.53 76.18
CA LEU A 12 -5.22 -13.68 75.27
C LEU A 12 -6.01 -13.43 73.97
N GLY A 13 -7.19 -12.83 74.03
CA GLY A 13 -7.95 -12.44 72.86
C GLY A 13 -7.22 -11.43 71.96
N ARG A 14 -6.49 -10.47 72.55
CA ARG A 14 -5.70 -9.51 71.79
C ARG A 14 -4.48 -10.14 71.09
N PHE A 15 -3.83 -11.11 71.71
CA PHE A 15 -2.73 -11.85 71.08
C PHE A 15 -3.22 -12.76 69.95
N VAL A 16 -4.37 -13.40 70.09
CA VAL A 16 -4.96 -14.23 69.02
C VAL A 16 -5.39 -13.38 67.84
N VAL A 17 -5.98 -12.19 68.03
CA VAL A 17 -6.36 -11.28 66.96
C VAL A 17 -5.12 -10.73 66.23
N ILE A 18 -4.04 -10.42 66.95
CA ILE A 18 -2.80 -9.95 66.31
C ILE A 18 -2.09 -11.09 65.57
N ALA A 19 -2.12 -12.31 66.05
CA ALA A 19 -1.57 -13.49 65.38
C ALA A 19 -2.35 -13.85 64.10
N VAL A 20 -3.69 -13.78 64.15
CA VAL A 20 -4.54 -13.99 62.97
C VAL A 20 -4.38 -12.88 61.96
N ALA A 21 -4.29 -11.61 62.38
CA ALA A 21 -3.97 -10.50 61.47
C ALA A 21 -2.59 -10.62 60.84
N GLY A 22 -1.55 -11.10 61.55
CA GLY A 22 -0.23 -11.36 61.03
C GLY A 22 -0.17 -12.50 59.99
N CYS A 23 -1.02 -13.51 60.11
CA CYS A 23 -1.12 -14.60 59.12
C CYS A 23 -1.88 -14.21 57.87
N ILE A 24 -2.71 -13.16 57.89
CA ILE A 24 -3.43 -12.67 56.70
C ILE A 24 -2.51 -11.84 55.81
N PHE A 25 -1.43 -11.24 56.34
CA PHE A 25 -0.49 -10.46 55.53
C PHE A 25 0.69 -11.28 54.98
N SER A 26 0.84 -12.54 55.34
CA SER A 26 1.88 -13.43 54.81
C SER A 26 1.36 -14.50 53.83
N ALA A 27 0.08 -14.46 53.48
CA ALA A 27 -0.51 -15.36 52.52
C ALA A 27 -0.65 -14.65 51.14
N CYS A 28 0.11 -15.13 50.20
CA CYS A 28 -0.08 -15.00 48.75
C CYS A 28 0.37 -13.70 48.12
N SER A 29 1.66 -13.45 48.00
CA SER A 29 2.22 -12.77 46.85
C SER A 29 2.12 -13.66 45.60
N ASP A 30 2.31 -14.96 45.73
CA ASP A 30 2.33 -15.91 44.62
C ASP A 30 0.93 -16.31 44.09
N PHE A 31 -0.15 -16.02 44.86
CA PHE A 31 -1.52 -16.33 44.40
C PHE A 31 -2.09 -15.27 43.46
N LEU A 32 -1.49 -14.08 43.42
CA LEU A 32 -1.88 -13.01 42.47
C LEU A 32 -1.04 -13.01 41.20
N ASP A 33 0.04 -13.76 41.17
CA ASP A 33 0.86 -14.04 39.98
C ASP A 33 0.40 -15.33 39.31
N VAL A 34 -0.89 -15.42 38.97
CA VAL A 34 -1.36 -16.44 38.02
C VAL A 34 -0.91 -15.99 36.63
N PRO A 35 0.06 -16.66 36.01
CA PRO A 35 0.33 -16.41 34.61
C PRO A 35 -0.97 -16.67 33.85
N LEU A 36 -1.43 -15.69 33.08
CA LEU A 36 -2.60 -15.82 32.22
C LEU A 36 -2.26 -16.84 31.11
N GLU A 37 -2.45 -18.13 31.40
CA GLU A 37 -2.18 -19.23 30.46
C GLU A 37 -3.09 -19.19 29.22
N SER A 38 -4.15 -18.37 29.23
CA SER A 38 -5.13 -18.31 28.13
C SER A 38 -5.22 -16.95 27.41
N THR A 39 -4.46 -15.93 27.82
CA THR A 39 -4.34 -14.66 27.09
C THR A 39 -2.88 -14.42 26.75
N VAL A 40 -2.62 -14.14 25.46
CA VAL A 40 -1.30 -13.74 24.97
C VAL A 40 -0.95 -12.39 25.61
N ALA A 41 -0.31 -12.43 26.79
CA ALA A 41 0.26 -11.24 27.40
C ALA A 41 1.54 -10.88 26.65
N THR A 42 1.72 -9.62 26.28
CA THR A 42 2.92 -9.14 25.56
C THR A 42 4.24 -9.44 26.28
N SER A 43 4.21 -9.62 27.61
CA SER A 43 5.38 -10.03 28.42
C SER A 43 5.80 -11.49 28.22
N ASN A 44 4.90 -12.34 27.76
CA ASN A 44 5.14 -13.78 27.56
C ASN A 44 5.23 -14.18 26.08
N PHE A 45 4.99 -13.28 25.17
CA PHE A 45 5.05 -13.44 23.72
C PHE A 45 6.40 -12.94 23.19
N TYR A 46 6.80 -13.35 21.99
CA TYR A 46 8.09 -13.04 21.36
C TYR A 46 9.30 -13.76 22.01
N LYS A 47 9.21 -15.10 22.13
CA LYS A 47 10.28 -15.95 22.63
C LYS A 47 10.75 -16.98 21.61
N THR A 48 9.89 -17.43 20.71
CA THR A 48 10.20 -18.44 19.70
C THR A 48 10.08 -17.87 18.29
N ALA A 49 10.67 -18.58 17.31
CA ALA A 49 10.58 -18.21 15.90
C ALA A 49 9.11 -18.10 15.43
N GLU A 50 8.26 -19.02 15.86
CA GLU A 50 6.84 -19.05 15.51
C GLU A 50 6.09 -17.84 16.08
N GLU A 51 6.39 -17.45 17.32
CA GLU A 51 5.77 -16.27 17.94
C GLU A 51 6.19 -14.98 17.22
N PHE A 52 7.47 -14.84 16.85
CA PHE A 52 7.93 -13.72 16.04
C PHE A 52 7.30 -13.72 14.65
N ASP A 53 7.14 -14.88 13.99
CA ASP A 53 6.50 -14.97 12.68
C ASP A 53 4.98 -14.66 12.75
N MET A 54 4.29 -15.05 13.84
CA MET A 54 2.92 -14.60 14.10
C MET A 54 2.84 -13.08 14.28
N GLY A 55 3.77 -12.49 15.04
CA GLY A 55 3.89 -11.04 15.18
C GLY A 55 4.13 -10.35 13.83
N LEU A 56 5.03 -10.89 13.01
CA LEU A 56 5.35 -10.41 11.68
C LEU A 56 4.14 -10.51 10.73
N THR A 57 3.37 -11.59 10.81
CA THR A 57 2.09 -11.70 10.11
C THR A 57 1.13 -10.57 10.51
N GLY A 58 1.15 -10.17 11.80
CA GLY A 58 0.44 -8.99 12.27
C GLY A 58 0.92 -7.67 11.64
N VAL A 59 2.21 -7.57 11.24
CA VAL A 59 2.72 -6.41 10.49
C VAL A 59 2.15 -6.41 9.07
N TYR A 60 2.24 -7.54 8.34
CA TYR A 60 1.63 -7.68 7.01
C TYR A 60 0.13 -7.40 7.00
N ASN A 61 -0.59 -7.84 8.05
CA ASN A 61 -2.03 -7.64 8.15
C ASN A 61 -2.45 -6.16 8.14
N MET A 62 -1.56 -5.23 8.48
CA MET A 62 -1.87 -3.80 8.36
C MET A 62 -2.01 -3.33 6.92
N LEU A 63 -1.44 -4.04 5.94
CA LEU A 63 -1.62 -3.75 4.52
C LEU A 63 -3.05 -4.03 4.05
N LEU A 64 -3.68 -5.07 4.60
CA LEU A 64 -5.00 -5.55 4.18
C LEU A 64 -6.10 -5.39 5.24
N SER A 65 -5.84 -4.68 6.35
CA SER A 65 -6.76 -4.58 7.46
C SER A 65 -8.14 -4.06 7.03
N ALA A 66 -9.16 -4.91 7.22
CA ALA A 66 -10.56 -4.62 6.94
C ALA A 66 -11.33 -4.23 8.21
N GLU A 67 -10.65 -3.88 9.30
CA GLU A 67 -11.30 -3.62 10.57
C GLU A 67 -12.24 -2.42 10.50
N TRP A 68 -13.53 -2.69 10.72
CA TRP A 68 -14.60 -1.69 10.62
C TRP A 68 -14.71 -0.82 11.88
N ALA A 69 -14.52 -1.43 13.04
CA ALA A 69 -14.70 -0.74 14.32
C ALA A 69 -13.74 0.45 14.48
N ASN A 70 -12.48 0.29 14.06
CA ASN A 70 -11.47 1.33 14.13
C ASN A 70 -11.36 2.14 12.81
N GLY A 71 -12.05 1.72 11.77
CA GLY A 71 -12.00 2.35 10.45
C GLY A 71 -10.69 2.09 9.69
N ASP A 72 -9.92 1.07 10.01
CA ASP A 72 -8.62 0.76 9.40
C ASP A 72 -8.72 0.50 7.89
N ARG A 73 -9.86 -0.01 7.41
CA ARG A 73 -10.13 -0.19 5.97
C ARG A 73 -9.89 1.07 5.14
N TYR A 74 -10.10 2.25 5.72
CA TYR A 74 -9.89 3.54 5.04
C TYR A 74 -8.42 3.96 4.96
N GLY A 75 -7.51 3.19 5.54
CA GLY A 75 -6.07 3.46 5.51
C GLY A 75 -5.22 2.29 5.02
N SER A 76 -5.85 1.22 4.52
CA SER A 76 -5.19 0.01 4.01
C SER A 76 -5.50 -0.25 2.54
N TYR A 77 -4.88 -1.28 1.95
CA TYR A 77 -5.18 -1.74 0.59
C TYR A 77 -6.52 -2.46 0.47
N PHE A 78 -7.20 -2.75 1.58
CA PHE A 78 -8.57 -3.25 1.51
C PHE A 78 -9.49 -2.27 0.78
N GLN A 79 -9.42 -0.96 1.11
CA GLN A 79 -10.22 0.11 0.49
C GLN A 79 -9.44 1.42 0.34
N GLY A 80 -8.71 1.86 1.37
CA GLY A 80 -8.13 3.19 1.46
C GLY A 80 -7.21 3.54 0.30
N PHE A 81 -6.22 2.70 0.04
CA PHE A 81 -5.28 2.90 -1.07
C PHE A 81 -5.87 2.62 -2.46
N LEU A 82 -7.09 2.08 -2.53
CA LEU A 82 -7.83 2.00 -3.80
C LEU A 82 -8.47 3.34 -4.19
N ILE A 83 -8.43 4.31 -3.30
CA ILE A 83 -8.97 5.66 -3.49
C ILE A 83 -7.86 6.69 -3.35
N LEU A 84 -7.22 6.78 -2.17
CA LEU A 84 -6.18 7.77 -1.88
C LEU A 84 -4.95 7.55 -2.77
N GLY A 85 -4.54 8.56 -3.53
CA GLY A 85 -3.42 8.49 -4.46
C GLY A 85 -3.73 7.79 -5.80
N ARG A 86 -4.99 7.36 -6.04
CA ARG A 86 -5.46 6.82 -7.31
C ARG A 86 -6.41 7.78 -8.03
N VAL A 87 -7.43 8.28 -7.31
CA VAL A 87 -8.44 9.17 -7.87
C VAL A 87 -7.97 10.61 -7.96
N GLY A 88 -8.62 11.39 -8.78
CA GLY A 88 -8.24 12.79 -8.98
C GLY A 88 -7.03 12.96 -9.91
N THR A 89 -6.68 11.94 -10.69
CA THR A 89 -5.62 11.98 -11.71
C THR A 89 -6.20 12.09 -13.12
N ASP A 90 -5.34 12.06 -14.12
CA ASP A 90 -5.76 11.97 -15.52
C ASP A 90 -6.30 10.58 -15.91
N GLU A 91 -6.16 9.57 -15.08
CA GLU A 91 -6.68 8.22 -15.33
C GLU A 91 -8.06 7.98 -14.75
N MET A 92 -8.38 8.59 -13.59
CA MET A 92 -9.49 8.15 -12.73
C MET A 92 -10.30 9.29 -12.15
N ILE A 93 -11.62 9.13 -12.23
CA ILE A 93 -12.63 10.00 -11.61
C ILE A 93 -13.61 9.17 -10.78
N ILE A 94 -14.31 9.83 -9.87
CA ILE A 94 -15.45 9.26 -9.15
C ILE A 94 -16.69 10.06 -9.50
N PRO A 95 -17.52 9.56 -10.43
CA PRO A 95 -18.74 10.24 -10.85
C PRO A 95 -19.91 10.04 -9.88
N THR A 96 -19.85 8.99 -9.06
CA THR A 96 -20.88 8.64 -8.08
C THR A 96 -20.27 8.36 -6.72
N ASN A 97 -20.92 8.85 -5.66
CA ASN A 97 -20.45 8.63 -4.30
C ASN A 97 -20.67 7.19 -3.83
N ILE A 98 -19.66 6.63 -3.17
CA ILE A 98 -19.82 5.44 -2.34
C ILE A 98 -20.33 5.88 -0.96
N ASP A 99 -19.66 6.85 -0.30
CA ASP A 99 -20.05 7.37 1.01
C ASP A 99 -19.82 8.90 1.17
N GLY A 100 -19.53 9.63 0.12
CA GLY A 100 -19.28 11.07 0.10
C GLY A 100 -17.82 11.49 0.25
N ASN A 101 -17.01 10.70 0.95
CA ASN A 101 -15.60 11.05 1.19
C ASN A 101 -14.73 10.88 -0.07
N GLU A 102 -15.03 9.90 -0.92
CA GLU A 102 -14.27 9.64 -2.15
C GLU A 102 -14.36 10.80 -3.12
N THR A 103 -15.53 11.44 -3.21
CA THR A 103 -15.73 12.60 -4.08
C THR A 103 -14.94 13.80 -3.60
N GLU A 104 -14.78 14.00 -2.29
CA GLU A 104 -13.95 15.08 -1.75
C GLU A 104 -12.47 14.90 -2.17
N LEU A 105 -11.95 13.66 -2.11
CA LEU A 105 -10.59 13.35 -2.58
C LEU A 105 -10.46 13.58 -4.09
N CYS A 106 -11.41 13.04 -4.86
CA CYS A 106 -11.42 13.16 -6.31
C CYS A 106 -11.49 14.64 -6.78
N ASN A 107 -12.29 15.46 -6.10
CA ASN A 107 -12.53 16.86 -6.45
C ASN A 107 -11.59 17.86 -5.77
N TYR A 108 -10.61 17.42 -5.00
CA TYR A 108 -9.67 18.29 -4.26
C TYR A 108 -10.37 19.27 -3.30
N THR A 109 -11.46 18.83 -2.66
CA THR A 109 -12.21 19.62 -1.66
C THR A 109 -12.02 19.12 -0.22
N TYR A 110 -11.14 18.13 -0.03
CA TYR A 110 -10.85 17.55 1.27
C TYR A 110 -10.14 18.51 2.22
N THR A 111 -10.29 18.24 3.51
CA THR A 111 -9.69 19.02 4.60
C THR A 111 -8.78 18.13 5.47
N PRO A 112 -7.99 18.70 6.40
CA PRO A 112 -7.20 17.91 7.35
C PRO A 112 -7.99 16.91 8.21
N SER A 113 -9.31 17.07 8.32
CA SER A 113 -10.19 16.15 9.07
C SER A 113 -10.76 15.01 8.22
N HIS A 114 -10.30 14.86 6.98
CA HIS A 114 -10.81 13.84 6.06
C HIS A 114 -10.47 12.42 6.52
N ARG A 115 -11.48 11.53 6.56
CA ARG A 115 -11.36 10.17 7.10
C ARG A 115 -10.24 9.33 6.49
N TYR A 116 -10.14 9.27 5.16
CA TYR A 116 -9.11 8.47 4.48
C TYR A 116 -7.70 8.97 4.80
N ILE A 117 -7.50 10.28 4.90
CA ILE A 117 -6.22 10.91 5.23
C ILE A 117 -5.81 10.53 6.65
N SER A 118 -6.70 10.72 7.64
CA SER A 118 -6.45 10.38 9.04
C SER A 118 -6.18 8.88 9.22
N ARG A 119 -7.03 8.02 8.63
CA ARG A 119 -6.88 6.56 8.78
C ARG A 119 -5.64 6.02 8.10
N THR A 120 -5.24 6.57 6.95
CA THR A 120 -3.96 6.21 6.31
C THR A 120 -2.79 6.50 7.24
N TRP A 121 -2.73 7.67 7.86
CA TRP A 121 -1.70 7.99 8.84
C TRP A 121 -1.64 6.95 9.97
N TYR A 122 -2.77 6.66 10.60
CA TYR A 122 -2.80 5.72 11.72
C TYR A 122 -2.44 4.28 11.32
N VAL A 123 -2.90 3.80 10.20
CA VAL A 123 -2.60 2.43 9.73
C VAL A 123 -1.11 2.27 9.44
N GLN A 124 -0.49 3.27 8.77
CA GLN A 124 0.95 3.23 8.50
C GLN A 124 1.76 3.24 9.80
N TYR A 125 1.45 4.11 10.76
CA TYR A 125 2.16 4.14 12.04
C TYR A 125 1.94 2.90 12.90
N ARG A 126 0.78 2.26 12.84
CA ARG A 126 0.58 0.94 13.50
C ARG A 126 1.45 -0.14 12.85
N GLY A 127 1.57 -0.15 11.54
CA GLY A 127 2.49 -1.05 10.83
C GLY A 127 3.93 -0.83 11.26
N ILE A 128 4.38 0.42 11.29
CA ILE A 128 5.71 0.82 11.78
C ILE A 128 5.93 0.33 13.21
N GLN A 129 4.98 0.59 14.12
CA GLN A 129 5.12 0.23 15.51
C GLN A 129 5.22 -1.28 15.72
N ARG A 130 4.39 -2.06 15.02
CA ARG A 130 4.48 -3.53 15.05
C ARG A 130 5.82 -4.03 14.51
N ALA A 131 6.35 -3.42 13.44
CA ALA A 131 7.67 -3.75 12.92
C ALA A 131 8.79 -3.41 13.94
N CYS A 132 8.70 -2.26 14.62
CA CYS A 132 9.65 -1.86 15.67
C CYS A 132 9.68 -2.88 16.81
N VAL A 133 8.52 -3.38 17.27
CA VAL A 133 8.46 -4.44 18.29
C VAL A 133 9.23 -5.69 17.87
N ILE A 134 9.05 -6.14 16.61
CA ILE A 134 9.78 -7.29 16.07
C ILE A 134 11.28 -7.00 16.05
N ILE A 135 11.68 -5.87 15.50
CA ILE A 135 13.10 -5.51 15.32
C ILE A 135 13.80 -5.42 16.67
N ASP A 136 13.26 -4.66 17.62
CA ASP A 136 13.90 -4.43 18.92
C ASP A 136 13.99 -5.73 19.72
N ARG A 137 12.89 -6.47 19.83
CA ARG A 137 12.88 -7.70 20.65
C ARG A 137 13.65 -8.84 20.03
N LEU A 138 13.57 -9.05 18.72
CA LEU A 138 14.26 -10.16 18.06
C LEU A 138 15.77 -9.93 17.96
N THR A 139 16.22 -8.68 17.89
CA THR A 139 17.66 -8.35 17.88
C THR A 139 18.38 -8.95 19.09
N ASP A 140 17.76 -8.85 20.27
CA ASP A 140 18.33 -9.31 21.53
C ASP A 140 17.92 -10.74 21.93
N THR A 141 17.03 -11.39 21.15
CA THR A 141 16.52 -12.73 21.44
C THR A 141 17.22 -13.78 20.60
N ASP A 142 17.73 -14.82 21.24
CA ASP A 142 18.20 -16.03 20.57
C ASP A 142 17.01 -16.99 20.38
N ILE A 143 16.61 -17.20 19.12
CA ILE A 143 15.53 -18.14 18.75
C ILE A 143 16.07 -19.49 18.27
N GLY A 144 17.37 -19.75 18.41
CA GLY A 144 18.00 -21.02 18.03
C GLY A 144 18.10 -21.29 16.53
N ASN A 145 17.65 -20.37 15.67
CA ASN A 145 17.71 -20.48 14.21
C ASN A 145 18.08 -19.13 13.58
N GLU A 146 19.35 -18.96 13.26
CA GLU A 146 19.90 -17.72 12.72
C GLU A 146 19.30 -17.37 11.33
N SER A 147 18.99 -18.37 10.51
CA SER A 147 18.38 -18.15 9.20
C SER A 147 16.97 -17.57 9.33
N GLU A 148 16.16 -18.11 10.25
CA GLU A 148 14.83 -17.59 10.55
C GLU A 148 14.89 -16.21 11.20
N LYS A 149 15.85 -15.99 12.11
CA LYS A 149 16.10 -14.69 12.71
C LYS A 149 16.34 -13.62 11.63
N LYS A 150 17.24 -13.90 10.69
CA LYS A 150 17.53 -13.02 9.57
C LYS A 150 16.30 -12.78 8.70
N ARG A 151 15.58 -13.84 8.30
CA ARG A 151 14.37 -13.71 7.50
C ARG A 151 13.35 -12.78 8.16
N ILE A 152 13.03 -13.04 9.43
CA ILE A 152 12.02 -12.25 10.17
C ILE A 152 12.46 -10.79 10.33
N LEU A 153 13.73 -10.54 10.68
CA LEU A 153 14.28 -9.18 10.74
C LEU A 153 14.24 -8.49 9.37
N GLY A 154 14.65 -9.20 8.32
CA GLY A 154 14.65 -8.67 6.95
C GLY A 154 13.26 -8.24 6.50
N GLU A 155 12.23 -9.06 6.75
CA GLU A 155 10.85 -8.73 6.44
C GLU A 155 10.33 -7.56 7.30
N ALA A 156 10.68 -7.50 8.59
CA ALA A 156 10.28 -6.40 9.46
C ALA A 156 10.88 -5.05 9.02
N TYR A 157 12.16 -5.03 8.65
CA TYR A 157 12.82 -3.85 8.08
C TYR A 157 12.18 -3.45 6.74
N PHE A 158 11.91 -4.40 5.84
CA PHE A 158 11.25 -4.15 4.57
C PHE A 158 9.88 -3.48 4.77
N LEU A 159 9.06 -4.02 5.65
CA LEU A 159 7.71 -3.50 5.92
C LEU A 159 7.76 -2.13 6.58
N ARG A 160 8.69 -1.89 7.54
CA ARG A 160 8.85 -0.57 8.16
C ARG A 160 9.23 0.49 7.13
N ALA A 161 10.18 0.18 6.26
CA ALA A 161 10.55 1.04 5.13
C ALA A 161 9.37 1.31 4.20
N PHE A 162 8.57 0.29 3.89
CA PHE A 162 7.41 0.40 3.02
C PHE A 162 6.33 1.32 3.60
N TYR A 163 6.05 1.21 4.91
CA TYR A 163 5.12 2.11 5.59
C TYR A 163 5.63 3.55 5.63
N TYR A 164 6.91 3.79 5.90
CA TYR A 164 7.50 5.13 5.82
C TYR A 164 7.49 5.67 4.40
N PHE A 165 7.68 4.84 3.39
CA PHE A 165 7.62 5.25 2.00
C PHE A 165 6.22 5.74 1.58
N HIS A 166 5.15 5.15 2.13
CA HIS A 166 3.82 5.71 1.99
C HIS A 166 3.67 7.05 2.69
N LEU A 167 4.11 7.14 3.94
CA LEU A 167 3.99 8.38 4.72
C LEU A 167 4.72 9.56 4.07
N VAL A 168 5.98 9.37 3.66
CA VAL A 168 6.78 10.47 3.09
C VAL A 168 6.23 10.97 1.76
N ARG A 169 5.73 10.06 0.91
CA ARG A 169 5.14 10.44 -0.38
C ARG A 169 3.79 11.15 -0.23
N LEU A 170 3.01 10.78 0.77
CA LEU A 170 1.67 11.36 1.00
C LEU A 170 1.74 12.63 1.84
N PHE A 171 2.59 12.68 2.87
CA PHE A 171 2.58 13.75 3.88
C PHE A 171 3.87 14.57 3.94
N GLY A 172 4.94 14.16 3.28
CA GLY A 172 6.25 14.80 3.32
C GLY A 172 6.95 14.62 4.66
N GLU A 173 7.13 15.69 5.42
CA GLU A 173 7.73 15.64 6.76
C GLU A 173 6.83 14.91 7.74
N VAL A 174 7.37 13.86 8.37
CA VAL A 174 6.66 13.02 9.35
C VAL A 174 7.57 12.64 10.50
N PRO A 175 7.05 12.35 11.71
CA PRO A 175 7.85 11.84 12.82
C PRO A 175 8.52 10.51 12.48
N ILE A 176 9.80 10.35 12.82
CA ILE A 176 10.49 9.06 12.76
C ILE A 176 10.40 8.39 14.14
N ILE A 177 9.73 7.23 14.19
CA ILE A 177 9.63 6.33 15.34
C ILE A 177 10.27 5.01 14.91
N ASN A 178 11.47 4.73 15.38
CA ASN A 178 12.28 3.58 14.97
C ASN A 178 12.51 2.54 16.07
N HIS A 179 11.86 2.70 17.22
CA HIS A 179 11.87 1.79 18.35
C HIS A 179 10.46 1.45 18.84
N GLU A 180 10.34 0.35 19.59
CA GLU A 180 9.11 -0.01 20.28
C GLU A 180 8.69 1.12 21.22
N VAL A 181 7.44 1.60 21.07
CA VAL A 181 6.88 2.61 21.97
C VAL A 181 6.39 1.93 23.24
N THR A 182 7.08 2.18 24.34
CA THR A 182 6.72 1.70 25.68
C THR A 182 6.15 2.79 26.58
N ASP A 183 6.27 4.05 26.18
CA ASP A 183 5.77 5.21 26.91
C ASP A 183 5.20 6.26 25.93
N LEU A 184 4.11 6.92 26.30
CA LEU A 184 3.45 7.92 25.45
C LEU A 184 4.33 9.15 25.12
N THR A 185 5.36 9.42 25.93
CA THR A 185 6.30 10.52 25.64
C THR A 185 7.15 10.24 24.40
N MET A 186 7.37 8.96 24.04
CA MET A 186 8.14 8.56 22.86
C MET A 186 7.45 8.92 21.54
N VAL A 187 6.13 9.06 21.52
CA VAL A 187 5.36 9.47 20.33
C VAL A 187 5.16 10.98 20.23
N GLN A 188 5.54 11.74 21.25
CA GLN A 188 5.50 13.19 21.24
C GLN A 188 6.77 13.77 20.61
N THR A 189 7.00 13.44 19.34
CA THR A 189 8.19 13.87 18.59
C THR A 189 7.82 14.91 17.54
N GLU A 190 8.80 15.75 17.16
CA GLU A 190 8.67 16.66 16.02
C GLU A 190 8.72 15.89 14.69
N LYS A 191 8.28 16.52 13.62
CA LYS A 191 8.45 15.97 12.27
C LYS A 191 9.93 15.98 11.89
N SER A 192 10.36 14.94 11.22
CA SER A 192 11.67 14.88 10.56
C SER A 192 11.55 15.38 9.12
N SER A 193 12.62 15.97 8.60
CA SER A 193 12.65 16.42 7.20
C SER A 193 12.44 15.26 6.22
N VAL A 194 11.94 15.56 5.02
CA VAL A 194 11.77 14.58 3.93
C VAL A 194 13.06 13.79 3.69
N ALA A 195 14.21 14.46 3.68
CA ALA A 195 15.52 13.81 3.49
C ALA A 195 15.81 12.80 4.61
N GLN A 196 15.58 13.15 5.87
CA GLN A 196 15.79 12.23 7.00
C GLN A 196 14.87 11.03 6.97
N VAL A 197 13.61 11.21 6.54
CA VAL A 197 12.69 10.08 6.39
C VAL A 197 13.17 9.14 5.28
N TYR A 198 13.66 9.66 4.15
CA TYR A 198 14.27 8.83 3.11
C TYR A 198 15.56 8.16 3.56
N GLU A 199 16.41 8.79 4.37
CA GLU A 199 17.58 8.15 4.98
C GLU A 199 17.17 6.95 5.85
N GLN A 200 16.12 7.07 6.65
CA GLN A 200 15.57 5.94 7.44
C GLN A 200 15.07 4.82 6.53
N ILE A 201 14.31 5.13 5.48
CA ILE A 201 13.81 4.15 4.51
C ILE A 201 14.95 3.39 3.83
N VAL A 202 15.95 4.12 3.33
CA VAL A 202 17.12 3.54 2.66
C VAL A 202 17.93 2.66 3.63
N SER A 203 18.11 3.10 4.87
CA SER A 203 18.77 2.30 5.91
C SER A 203 18.05 0.98 6.16
N ASP A 204 16.74 1.03 6.37
CA ASP A 204 15.92 -0.16 6.59
C ASP A 204 15.95 -1.12 5.39
N LEU A 205 15.84 -0.61 4.15
CA LEU A 205 15.91 -1.45 2.96
C LEU A 205 17.29 -2.11 2.78
N LYS A 206 18.38 -1.44 3.11
CA LYS A 206 19.72 -2.04 3.11
C LYS A 206 19.86 -3.15 4.16
N LEU A 207 19.28 -2.97 5.34
CA LEU A 207 19.21 -4.02 6.36
C LEU A 207 18.31 -5.18 5.91
N ALA A 208 17.18 -4.88 5.26
CA ALA A 208 16.31 -5.90 4.67
C ALA A 208 17.06 -6.74 3.62
N ILE A 209 17.75 -6.11 2.67
CA ILE A 209 18.56 -6.76 1.62
C ILE A 209 19.63 -7.67 2.25
N GLY A 210 20.29 -7.22 3.32
CA GLY A 210 21.32 -8.01 4.02
C GLY A 210 20.78 -9.23 4.77
N ASN A 211 19.48 -9.31 5.02
CA ASN A 211 18.86 -10.35 5.84
C ASN A 211 17.87 -11.24 5.07
N LEU A 212 17.23 -10.73 4.04
CA LEU A 212 16.21 -11.47 3.30
C LEU A 212 16.78 -12.60 2.44
N PRO A 213 16.09 -13.75 2.37
CA PRO A 213 16.44 -14.81 1.45
C PRO A 213 16.14 -14.38 -0.01
N VAL A 214 16.81 -15.01 -0.96
CA VAL A 214 16.62 -14.78 -2.40
C VAL A 214 15.21 -15.13 -2.86
N SER A 215 14.60 -16.13 -2.22
CA SER A 215 13.18 -16.50 -2.39
C SER A 215 12.55 -16.71 -1.01
N ASN A 216 11.28 -16.39 -0.88
CA ASN A 216 10.52 -16.54 0.35
C ASN A 216 9.17 -17.21 0.06
N ALA A 217 8.36 -17.46 1.09
CA ALA A 217 6.97 -17.88 0.90
C ALA A 217 6.19 -16.82 0.10
N ASN A 218 5.17 -17.25 -0.61
CA ASN A 218 4.31 -16.37 -1.39
C ASN A 218 3.76 -15.23 -0.51
N GLY A 219 3.65 -14.03 -1.08
CA GLY A 219 3.22 -12.82 -0.36
C GLY A 219 4.22 -12.25 0.64
N ARG A 220 5.36 -12.92 0.87
CA ARG A 220 6.40 -12.46 1.77
C ARG A 220 7.51 -11.73 1.01
N ALA A 221 8.05 -10.67 1.62
CA ALA A 221 9.17 -9.94 1.05
C ALA A 221 10.41 -10.84 0.90
N HIS A 222 11.12 -10.68 -0.19
CA HIS A 222 12.35 -11.39 -0.52
C HIS A 222 13.40 -10.40 -1.04
N TYR A 223 14.64 -10.88 -1.21
CA TYR A 223 15.78 -10.06 -1.62
C TYR A 223 15.49 -9.13 -2.80
N TYR A 224 14.94 -9.66 -3.90
CA TYR A 224 14.68 -8.87 -5.11
C TYR A 224 13.49 -7.92 -4.97
N ALA A 225 12.51 -8.24 -4.12
CA ALA A 225 11.46 -7.29 -3.77
C ALA A 225 12.03 -6.07 -3.04
N ALA A 226 12.98 -6.30 -2.11
CA ALA A 226 13.66 -5.22 -1.40
C ALA A 226 14.57 -4.38 -2.31
N LYS A 227 15.27 -5.02 -3.25
CA LYS A 227 16.07 -4.34 -4.29
C LYS A 227 15.19 -3.44 -5.19
N ALA A 228 14.08 -3.97 -5.68
CA ALA A 228 13.14 -3.23 -6.52
C ALA A 228 12.50 -2.06 -5.76
N LEU A 229 12.14 -2.26 -4.48
CA LEU A 229 11.62 -1.19 -3.65
C LEU A 229 12.68 -0.12 -3.39
N LEU A 230 13.94 -0.49 -3.14
CA LEU A 230 15.03 0.46 -2.96
C LEU A 230 15.27 1.29 -4.23
N GLY A 231 15.24 0.66 -5.41
CA GLY A 231 15.29 1.36 -6.69
C GLY A 231 14.12 2.34 -6.86
N LYS A 232 12.90 1.94 -6.49
CA LYS A 232 11.71 2.79 -6.51
C LYS A 232 11.83 3.99 -5.56
N VAL A 233 12.40 3.78 -4.38
CA VAL A 233 12.68 4.83 -3.39
C VAL A 233 13.70 5.84 -3.95
N TYR A 234 14.80 5.37 -4.51
CA TYR A 234 15.79 6.25 -5.12
C TYR A 234 15.22 7.05 -6.30
N LEU A 235 14.38 6.43 -7.14
CA LEU A 235 13.69 7.18 -8.20
C LEU A 235 12.78 8.28 -7.65
N GLN A 236 12.06 8.02 -6.55
CA GLN A 236 11.24 9.04 -5.93
C GLN A 236 12.08 10.18 -5.37
N MET A 237 13.26 9.87 -4.81
CA MET A 237 14.21 10.88 -4.34
C MET A 237 14.80 11.72 -5.51
N ALA A 238 14.97 11.12 -6.67
CA ALA A 238 15.51 11.79 -7.87
C ALA A 238 14.53 12.77 -8.54
N GLY A 239 13.23 12.67 -8.24
CA GLY A 239 12.20 13.56 -8.75
C GLY A 239 11.68 14.54 -7.70
N GLU A 240 10.64 15.31 -8.08
CA GLU A 240 10.01 16.22 -7.13
C GLU A 240 9.42 15.50 -5.90
N PRO A 241 9.46 16.11 -4.72
CA PRO A 241 9.98 17.46 -4.41
C PRO A 241 11.44 17.48 -3.93
N LEU A 242 12.16 16.34 -3.84
CA LEU A 242 13.50 16.27 -3.26
C LEU A 242 14.60 16.57 -4.30
N GLU A 243 14.42 16.12 -5.54
CA GLU A 243 15.32 16.33 -6.69
C GLU A 243 16.80 15.98 -6.40
N ASP A 244 17.02 14.86 -5.68
CA ASP A 244 18.38 14.38 -5.42
C ASP A 244 19.03 13.85 -6.70
N SER A 245 19.90 14.64 -7.29
CA SER A 245 20.58 14.32 -8.56
C SER A 245 21.42 13.04 -8.54
N LYS A 246 21.78 12.52 -7.37
CA LYS A 246 22.57 11.28 -7.24
C LYS A 246 21.69 10.03 -7.15
N ALA A 247 20.45 10.19 -6.79
CA ALA A 247 19.55 9.09 -6.48
C ALA A 247 19.22 8.27 -7.75
N ALA A 248 19.13 8.91 -8.92
CA ALA A 248 18.84 8.21 -10.17
C ALA A 248 19.88 7.13 -10.53
N ALA A 249 21.17 7.44 -10.38
CA ALA A 249 22.23 6.47 -10.63
C ALA A 249 22.21 5.31 -9.61
N LEU A 250 21.79 5.56 -8.37
CA LEU A 250 21.61 4.51 -7.38
C LEU A 250 20.39 3.62 -7.74
N ALA A 251 19.31 4.22 -8.22
CA ALA A 251 18.14 3.46 -8.70
C ALA A 251 18.51 2.55 -9.87
N GLU A 252 19.29 3.05 -10.84
CA GLU A 252 19.77 2.27 -11.98
C GLU A 252 20.49 1.00 -11.51
N VAL A 253 21.40 1.10 -10.55
CA VAL A 253 22.16 -0.04 -10.02
C VAL A 253 21.23 -1.09 -9.38
N GLU A 254 20.32 -0.68 -8.49
CA GLU A 254 19.46 -1.60 -7.77
C GLU A 254 18.47 -2.31 -8.72
N LEU A 255 17.88 -1.57 -9.67
CA LEU A 255 16.93 -2.11 -10.64
C LEU A 255 17.61 -3.02 -11.67
N ASN A 256 18.82 -2.66 -12.11
CA ASN A 256 19.61 -3.50 -13.00
C ASN A 256 19.91 -4.87 -12.38
N GLU A 257 20.23 -4.93 -11.08
CA GLU A 257 20.46 -6.21 -10.41
C GLU A 257 19.23 -7.11 -10.44
N VAL A 258 18.04 -6.54 -10.28
CA VAL A 258 16.78 -7.29 -10.40
C VAL A 258 16.63 -7.85 -11.82
N ILE A 259 16.86 -7.03 -12.84
CA ILE A 259 16.73 -7.41 -14.25
C ILE A 259 17.75 -8.51 -14.61
N GLN A 260 19.01 -8.31 -14.26
CA GLN A 260 20.10 -9.25 -14.57
C GLN A 260 20.00 -10.57 -13.79
N SER A 261 19.17 -10.63 -12.74
CA SER A 261 18.91 -11.88 -12.02
C SER A 261 18.29 -12.96 -12.89
N GLY A 262 17.55 -12.57 -13.94
CA GLY A 262 16.83 -13.48 -14.84
C GLY A 262 15.72 -14.28 -14.17
N ARG A 263 15.25 -13.85 -12.98
CA ARG A 263 14.24 -14.55 -12.19
C ARG A 263 12.81 -14.15 -12.50
N PHE A 264 12.64 -13.00 -13.12
CA PHE A 264 11.36 -12.40 -13.43
C PHE A 264 11.24 -12.21 -14.95
N GLU A 265 10.03 -12.31 -15.45
CA GLU A 265 9.75 -12.12 -16.87
C GLU A 265 8.37 -11.49 -17.08
N LEU A 266 8.19 -10.81 -18.22
CA LEU A 266 6.90 -10.31 -18.63
C LEU A 266 6.00 -11.48 -19.03
N VAL A 267 4.86 -11.60 -18.39
CA VAL A 267 3.84 -12.59 -18.76
C VAL A 267 3.22 -12.19 -20.09
N LYS A 268 3.09 -13.14 -21.01
CA LYS A 268 2.62 -12.87 -22.37
C LYS A 268 1.17 -12.38 -22.39
N ASP A 269 0.31 -13.03 -21.63
CA ASP A 269 -1.10 -12.62 -21.49
C ASP A 269 -1.19 -11.58 -20.36
N TYR A 270 -1.26 -10.32 -20.75
CA TYR A 270 -1.34 -9.19 -19.83
C TYR A 270 -2.51 -9.29 -18.85
N PHE A 271 -3.69 -9.70 -19.32
CA PHE A 271 -4.87 -9.72 -18.47
C PHE A 271 -4.89 -10.86 -17.45
N SER A 272 -4.13 -11.92 -17.72
CA SER A 272 -3.99 -13.02 -16.77
C SER A 272 -3.33 -12.60 -15.44
N LEU A 273 -2.59 -11.48 -15.43
CA LEU A 273 -1.97 -10.92 -14.23
C LEU A 273 -3.01 -10.47 -13.19
N PHE A 274 -4.20 -10.09 -13.61
CA PHE A 274 -5.24 -9.51 -12.74
C PHE A 274 -6.38 -10.49 -12.48
N ASP A 275 -6.16 -11.77 -12.75
CA ASP A 275 -7.08 -12.85 -12.49
C ASP A 275 -6.66 -13.61 -11.23
N ALA A 276 -7.58 -13.77 -10.27
CA ALA A 276 -7.34 -14.49 -9.02
C ALA A 276 -6.94 -15.98 -9.21
N SER A 277 -7.12 -16.54 -10.40
CA SER A 277 -6.65 -17.89 -10.74
C SER A 277 -5.15 -17.97 -11.10
N ASN A 278 -4.50 -16.84 -11.32
CA ASN A 278 -3.09 -16.73 -11.73
C ASN A 278 -2.24 -15.94 -10.71
N GLU A 279 -2.52 -16.13 -9.45
CA GLU A 279 -1.70 -15.63 -8.35
C GLU A 279 -0.27 -16.19 -8.46
N TYR A 280 0.71 -15.46 -7.92
CA TYR A 280 2.13 -15.87 -7.91
C TYR A 280 2.78 -16.01 -9.30
N SER A 281 2.34 -15.20 -10.24
CA SER A 281 2.95 -15.09 -11.56
C SER A 281 4.44 -14.74 -11.48
N SER A 282 5.23 -15.18 -12.47
CA SER A 282 6.65 -14.83 -12.62
C SER A 282 6.92 -13.32 -12.77
N GLU A 283 5.89 -12.52 -12.96
CA GLU A 283 5.99 -11.07 -13.06
C GLU A 283 5.87 -10.36 -11.71
N TYR A 284 5.26 -10.96 -10.68
CA TYR A 284 5.10 -10.33 -9.37
C TYR A 284 6.37 -10.41 -8.53
N LEU A 285 6.81 -9.26 -8.00
CA LEU A 285 7.89 -9.16 -7.02
C LEU A 285 7.33 -8.93 -5.62
N PHE A 286 6.28 -8.14 -5.49
CA PHE A 286 5.59 -7.90 -4.23
C PHE A 286 4.16 -7.43 -4.50
N ASP A 287 3.21 -8.04 -3.82
CA ASP A 287 1.79 -7.73 -3.87
C ASP A 287 1.16 -7.78 -2.48
N VAL A 288 -0.03 -7.23 -2.35
CA VAL A 288 -0.87 -7.40 -1.17
C VAL A 288 -1.83 -8.55 -1.46
N GLU A 289 -1.65 -9.65 -0.74
CA GLU A 289 -2.43 -10.86 -0.94
C GLU A 289 -3.78 -10.78 -0.26
N PHE A 290 -4.81 -11.09 -1.01
CA PHE A 290 -6.16 -11.22 -0.55
C PHE A 290 -6.65 -12.66 -0.75
N ALA A 291 -7.40 -13.16 0.23
CA ALA A 291 -8.00 -14.48 0.16
C ALA A 291 -9.47 -14.43 0.53
N ASN A 292 -10.28 -15.21 -0.13
CA ASN A 292 -11.67 -15.39 0.26
C ASN A 292 -12.00 -16.89 0.27
N ASN A 293 -12.20 -17.43 1.47
CA ASN A 293 -12.56 -18.83 1.68
C ASN A 293 -14.08 -19.03 1.89
N GLY A 294 -14.89 -18.00 1.62
CA GLY A 294 -16.35 -18.03 1.78
C GLY A 294 -16.86 -17.90 3.22
N THR A 295 -16.00 -17.99 4.22
CA THR A 295 -16.38 -17.92 5.65
C THR A 295 -15.73 -16.77 6.40
N THR A 296 -14.53 -16.38 6.03
CA THR A 296 -13.79 -15.24 6.59
C THR A 296 -13.32 -14.34 5.46
N THR A 297 -13.55 -13.06 5.60
CA THR A 297 -13.21 -12.07 4.58
C THR A 297 -11.81 -11.54 4.83
N TYR A 298 -10.83 -12.16 4.22
CA TYR A 298 -9.52 -11.54 3.98
C TYR A 298 -9.42 -11.02 2.54
N GLY A 299 -10.55 -10.84 1.85
CA GLY A 299 -10.63 -10.33 0.50
C GLY A 299 -10.46 -8.83 0.43
N GLY A 300 -9.98 -8.32 -0.72
CA GLY A 300 -9.90 -6.92 -1.05
C GLY A 300 -11.15 -6.37 -1.72
N GLN A 301 -11.19 -5.07 -1.95
CA GLN A 301 -12.31 -4.42 -2.65
C GLN A 301 -11.94 -3.88 -4.04
N VAL A 302 -10.74 -4.15 -4.54
CA VAL A 302 -10.28 -3.58 -5.82
C VAL A 302 -11.25 -3.89 -6.97
N GLY A 303 -11.59 -5.15 -7.18
CA GLY A 303 -12.54 -5.53 -8.22
C GLY A 303 -13.99 -5.14 -7.92
N THR A 304 -14.32 -4.79 -6.66
CA THR A 304 -15.66 -4.33 -6.25
C THR A 304 -15.85 -2.84 -6.49
N ILE A 305 -14.87 -2.04 -6.12
CA ILE A 305 -14.87 -0.56 -6.30
C ILE A 305 -14.73 -0.22 -7.79
N ASP A 306 -13.79 -0.86 -8.45
CA ASP A 306 -13.62 -0.86 -9.89
C ASP A 306 -14.65 -1.81 -10.53
N GLY A 307 -14.62 -1.93 -11.85
CA GLY A 307 -15.47 -2.87 -12.58
C GLY A 307 -16.70 -2.22 -13.18
N VAL A 308 -17.44 -3.02 -13.93
CA VAL A 308 -18.59 -2.58 -14.70
C VAL A 308 -19.89 -2.76 -13.91
N GLN A 309 -20.90 -1.98 -14.21
CA GLN A 309 -22.22 -2.14 -13.61
C GLN A 309 -22.79 -3.54 -13.95
N THR A 310 -23.40 -4.17 -12.95
CA THR A 310 -24.08 -5.47 -13.07
C THR A 310 -25.51 -5.38 -12.54
N PRO A 311 -26.43 -6.25 -12.98
CA PRO A 311 -27.82 -6.22 -12.53
C PRO A 311 -27.99 -6.37 -11.01
N ASN A 312 -27.04 -7.06 -10.37
CA ASN A 312 -27.09 -7.36 -8.93
C ASN A 312 -26.31 -6.34 -8.06
N ASN A 313 -25.81 -5.24 -8.68
CA ASN A 313 -24.94 -4.26 -8.03
C ASN A 313 -23.73 -4.89 -7.28
N LEU A 314 -23.17 -5.96 -7.84
CA LEU A 314 -22.03 -6.67 -7.23
C LEU A 314 -20.75 -5.87 -7.28
N TYR A 315 -20.59 -5.12 -8.35
CA TYR A 315 -19.60 -4.08 -8.47
C TYR A 315 -20.23 -2.76 -8.05
N TRP A 316 -19.54 -1.99 -7.26
CA TRP A 316 -19.99 -0.62 -6.95
C TRP A 316 -19.82 0.29 -8.17
N SER A 317 -18.91 -0.09 -9.08
CA SER A 317 -18.62 0.67 -10.30
C SER A 317 -18.40 2.14 -10.01
N ALA A 318 -17.78 2.42 -8.87
CA ALA A 318 -17.67 3.75 -8.31
C ALA A 318 -16.54 4.55 -8.93
N VAL A 319 -15.51 3.86 -9.43
CA VAL A 319 -14.35 4.47 -10.05
C VAL A 319 -14.43 4.28 -11.56
N TRP A 320 -14.38 5.41 -12.25
CA TRP A 320 -14.37 5.43 -13.71
C TRP A 320 -13.04 5.96 -14.22
N SER A 321 -12.70 5.55 -15.43
CA SER A 321 -11.67 6.22 -16.20
C SER A 321 -12.22 7.49 -16.85
N THR A 322 -11.36 8.23 -17.51
CA THR A 322 -11.74 9.43 -18.24
C THR A 322 -11.81 9.13 -19.74
N GLN A 323 -12.64 9.90 -20.47
CA GLN A 323 -12.71 9.81 -21.92
C GLN A 323 -11.35 10.09 -22.54
N GLU A 324 -10.65 11.13 -22.05
CA GLU A 324 -9.34 11.49 -22.57
C GLU A 324 -8.33 10.35 -22.42
N PHE A 325 -8.25 9.74 -21.24
CA PHE A 325 -7.32 8.64 -21.02
C PHE A 325 -7.62 7.47 -21.97
N TYR A 326 -8.88 7.11 -22.17
CA TYR A 326 -9.30 6.10 -23.14
C TYR A 326 -8.86 6.45 -24.56
N GLU A 327 -8.97 7.72 -24.96
CA GLU A 327 -8.63 8.20 -26.30
C GLU A 327 -7.10 8.33 -26.52
N THR A 328 -6.28 8.32 -25.46
CA THR A 328 -4.82 8.33 -25.59
C THR A 328 -4.24 6.98 -26.01
N TYR A 329 -5.00 5.88 -25.82
CA TYR A 329 -4.56 4.58 -26.28
C TYR A 329 -4.65 4.46 -27.81
N ASP A 330 -3.62 3.86 -28.41
CA ASP A 330 -3.73 3.36 -29.76
C ASP A 330 -4.85 2.29 -29.81
N PRO A 331 -5.76 2.32 -30.78
CA PRO A 331 -6.80 1.30 -30.91
C PRO A 331 -6.28 -0.15 -31.01
N ALA A 332 -5.05 -0.34 -31.44
CA ALA A 332 -4.40 -1.65 -31.50
C ALA A 332 -3.74 -2.11 -30.17
N ASP A 333 -3.63 -1.21 -29.20
CA ASP A 333 -3.12 -1.56 -27.86
C ASP A 333 -4.19 -2.30 -27.06
N LEU A 334 -3.95 -3.57 -26.77
CA LEU A 334 -4.89 -4.44 -26.04
C LEU A 334 -5.19 -3.91 -24.62
N ARG A 335 -4.26 -3.16 -24.02
CA ARG A 335 -4.43 -2.58 -22.69
C ARG A 335 -5.53 -1.51 -22.63
N ARG A 336 -5.98 -1.00 -23.77
CA ARG A 336 -7.17 -0.14 -23.86
C ARG A 336 -8.39 -0.80 -23.24
N ASP A 337 -8.45 -2.14 -23.27
CA ASP A 337 -9.53 -2.93 -22.66
C ASP A 337 -9.48 -2.96 -21.11
N ASN A 338 -8.49 -2.31 -20.48
CA ASN A 338 -8.57 -1.96 -19.06
C ASN A 338 -9.71 -0.98 -18.77
N ILE A 339 -10.29 -0.40 -19.81
CA ILE A 339 -11.39 0.56 -19.72
C ILE A 339 -12.59 -0.04 -20.46
N ALA A 340 -13.62 -0.44 -19.72
CA ALA A 340 -14.79 -1.06 -20.32
C ALA A 340 -15.81 -0.02 -20.78
N ARG A 341 -16.34 -0.26 -21.99
CA ARG A 341 -17.41 0.52 -22.63
C ARG A 341 -18.70 -0.32 -22.70
N PHE A 342 -18.97 -1.13 -21.69
CA PHE A 342 -20.15 -1.96 -21.57
C PHE A 342 -20.54 -2.12 -20.10
N LYS A 343 -21.77 -2.57 -19.87
CA LYS A 343 -22.25 -3.08 -18.58
C LYS A 343 -22.82 -4.49 -18.77
N TYR A 344 -23.10 -5.18 -17.69
CA TYR A 344 -23.83 -6.45 -17.76
C TYR A 344 -25.31 -6.24 -17.46
N VAL A 345 -26.18 -6.91 -18.23
CA VAL A 345 -27.63 -6.95 -18.06
C VAL A 345 -28.13 -8.38 -18.23
N TYR A 346 -29.33 -8.69 -17.77
CA TYR A 346 -29.99 -9.95 -18.13
C TYR A 346 -30.74 -9.79 -19.44
N ASP A 347 -30.60 -10.78 -20.35
CA ASP A 347 -31.44 -10.91 -21.53
C ASP A 347 -32.83 -11.46 -21.18
N ASP A 348 -33.70 -11.64 -22.19
CA ASP A 348 -35.06 -12.19 -22.01
C ASP A 348 -35.05 -13.64 -21.46
N ASN A 349 -33.94 -14.36 -21.59
CA ASN A 349 -33.75 -15.72 -21.10
C ASN A 349 -33.04 -15.77 -19.75
N GLN A 350 -32.83 -14.63 -19.08
CA GLN A 350 -32.10 -14.46 -17.82
C GLN A 350 -30.61 -14.82 -17.93
N ASN A 351 -30.01 -14.80 -19.12
CA ASN A 351 -28.57 -14.93 -19.27
C ASN A 351 -27.90 -13.57 -19.08
N LEU A 352 -26.72 -13.58 -18.45
CA LEU A 352 -25.91 -12.39 -18.27
C LEU A 352 -25.20 -12.03 -19.59
N VAL A 353 -25.55 -10.91 -20.18
CA VAL A 353 -25.02 -10.44 -21.46
C VAL A 353 -24.43 -9.04 -21.33
N LYS A 354 -23.53 -8.69 -22.25
CA LYS A 354 -22.96 -7.34 -22.31
C LYS A 354 -23.87 -6.42 -23.11
N GLU A 355 -24.20 -5.26 -22.50
CA GLU A 355 -24.85 -4.15 -23.18
C GLU A 355 -23.80 -3.10 -23.51
N ASP A 356 -23.69 -2.74 -24.78
CA ASP A 356 -22.74 -1.73 -25.27
C ASP A 356 -23.09 -0.32 -24.78
N LEU A 357 -22.10 0.41 -24.32
CA LEU A 357 -22.19 1.79 -23.86
C LEU A 357 -21.33 2.74 -24.70
N SER A 358 -20.96 2.37 -25.92
CA SER A 358 -20.10 3.20 -26.77
C SER A 358 -20.72 4.57 -27.12
N SER A 359 -22.04 4.70 -27.06
CA SER A 359 -22.77 5.96 -27.23
C SER A 359 -22.86 6.83 -25.96
N GLU A 360 -22.52 6.27 -24.80
CA GLU A 360 -22.62 6.93 -23.49
C GLU A 360 -21.25 7.43 -23.02
N PRO A 361 -21.14 8.51 -22.23
CA PRO A 361 -19.88 9.00 -21.68
C PRO A 361 -19.44 8.19 -20.43
N ILE A 362 -19.51 6.87 -20.50
CA ILE A 362 -19.23 5.95 -19.40
C ILE A 362 -18.00 5.12 -19.73
N TYR A 363 -16.99 5.19 -18.86
CA TYR A 363 -15.68 4.57 -19.01
C TYR A 363 -15.32 3.86 -17.71
N TYR A 364 -15.75 2.62 -17.52
CA TYR A 364 -15.48 1.88 -16.28
C TYR A 364 -14.01 1.48 -16.19
N ALA A 365 -13.39 1.66 -15.02
CA ALA A 365 -12.11 1.01 -14.69
C ALA A 365 -12.34 -0.50 -14.61
N TYR A 366 -11.69 -1.29 -15.48
CA TYR A 366 -11.97 -2.72 -15.66
C TYR A 366 -10.71 -3.59 -15.72
N LYS A 367 -9.60 -3.12 -15.18
CA LYS A 367 -8.35 -3.87 -15.15
C LYS A 367 -8.44 -5.10 -14.25
N PHE A 368 -8.91 -4.91 -13.03
CA PHE A 368 -9.11 -5.96 -12.03
C PHE A 368 -10.43 -6.69 -12.31
N ARG A 369 -10.45 -7.36 -13.46
CA ARG A 369 -11.63 -8.08 -13.93
C ARG A 369 -11.61 -9.51 -13.41
N HIS A 370 -12.77 -10.02 -13.08
CA HIS A 370 -12.94 -11.38 -12.64
C HIS A 370 -14.03 -12.06 -13.45
N ALA A 371 -13.84 -13.35 -13.77
CA ALA A 371 -14.88 -14.11 -14.43
C ALA A 371 -16.14 -14.15 -13.55
N LEU A 372 -17.29 -13.76 -14.10
CA LEU A 372 -18.56 -13.79 -13.39
C LEU A 372 -19.16 -15.19 -13.43
N THR A 373 -19.74 -15.64 -12.31
CA THR A 373 -20.60 -16.82 -12.28
C THR A 373 -21.95 -16.53 -12.95
N GLU A 374 -22.77 -17.56 -13.14
CA GLU A 374 -24.14 -17.41 -13.66
C GLU A 374 -25.00 -16.48 -12.79
N GLU A 375 -24.72 -16.42 -11.47
CA GLU A 375 -25.38 -15.46 -10.58
C GLU A 375 -24.78 -14.05 -10.66
N GLY A 376 -23.83 -13.81 -11.58
CA GLY A 376 -23.16 -12.54 -11.76
C GLY A 376 -22.13 -12.23 -10.68
N ARG A 377 -21.65 -13.24 -9.95
CA ARG A 377 -20.58 -13.13 -8.94
C ARG A 377 -19.31 -13.78 -9.44
N GLY A 378 -18.17 -13.23 -9.09
CA GLY A 378 -16.90 -13.90 -9.25
C GLY A 378 -16.74 -15.06 -8.24
N PRO A 379 -16.03 -16.14 -8.58
CA PRO A 379 -15.72 -17.20 -7.63
C PRO A 379 -14.96 -16.63 -6.43
N GLY A 380 -15.30 -17.08 -5.23
CA GLY A 380 -14.68 -16.61 -3.98
C GLY A 380 -15.14 -15.25 -3.46
N TRP A 381 -16.13 -14.60 -4.07
CA TRP A 381 -16.67 -13.33 -3.58
C TRP A 381 -17.62 -13.54 -2.40
N ALA A 382 -17.34 -12.84 -1.30
CA ALA A 382 -18.22 -12.77 -0.15
C ALA A 382 -18.22 -11.35 0.43
N ASN A 383 -19.39 -10.86 0.87
CA ASN A 383 -19.55 -9.57 1.53
C ASN A 383 -18.88 -8.39 0.80
N TRP A 384 -19.01 -8.33 -0.54
CA TRP A 384 -18.39 -7.33 -1.42
C TRP A 384 -16.85 -7.30 -1.38
N ALA A 385 -16.22 -8.40 -0.99
CA ALA A 385 -14.78 -8.58 -1.05
C ALA A 385 -14.45 -9.72 -2.03
N ASN A 386 -13.30 -9.63 -2.68
CA ASN A 386 -12.83 -10.58 -3.68
C ASN A 386 -11.37 -10.99 -3.41
N PRO A 387 -10.90 -12.12 -3.95
CA PRO A 387 -9.56 -12.62 -3.71
C PRO A 387 -8.48 -12.00 -4.63
N ILE A 388 -8.78 -10.97 -5.40
CA ILE A 388 -7.83 -10.40 -6.35
C ILE A 388 -6.71 -9.67 -5.58
N ASN A 389 -5.46 -10.12 -5.77
CA ASN A 389 -4.28 -9.50 -5.19
C ASN A 389 -4.03 -8.12 -5.78
N PHE A 390 -3.47 -7.21 -4.97
CA PHE A 390 -3.13 -5.88 -5.43
C PHE A 390 -1.62 -5.75 -5.67
N PRO A 391 -1.16 -5.55 -6.92
CA PRO A 391 0.26 -5.47 -7.24
C PRO A 391 0.89 -4.19 -6.70
N ILE A 392 2.02 -4.33 -6.01
CA ILE A 392 2.83 -3.23 -5.50
C ILE A 392 4.05 -2.99 -6.40
N ILE A 393 4.75 -4.08 -6.73
CA ILE A 393 5.89 -4.07 -7.64
C ILE A 393 5.80 -5.30 -8.53
N ARG A 394 5.76 -5.10 -9.83
CA ARG A 394 5.85 -6.16 -10.83
C ARG A 394 6.95 -5.87 -11.86
N TYR A 395 7.38 -6.88 -12.59
CA TYR A 395 8.56 -6.78 -13.44
C TYR A 395 8.44 -5.71 -14.52
N ALA A 396 7.25 -5.47 -15.08
CA ALA A 396 7.02 -4.36 -15.99
C ALA A 396 7.34 -3.00 -15.35
N ASP A 397 6.95 -2.79 -14.08
CA ASP A 397 7.31 -1.57 -13.35
C ASP A 397 8.83 -1.46 -13.16
N VAL A 398 9.52 -2.58 -12.86
CA VAL A 398 11.00 -2.61 -12.74
C VAL A 398 11.66 -2.18 -14.05
N LEU A 399 11.20 -2.68 -15.20
CA LEU A 399 11.74 -2.31 -16.51
C LEU A 399 11.54 -0.82 -16.81
N LEU A 400 10.35 -0.30 -16.56
CA LEU A 400 10.02 1.12 -16.77
C LEU A 400 10.75 2.03 -15.78
N MET A 401 10.89 1.61 -14.51
CA MET A 401 11.70 2.33 -13.51
C MET A 401 13.18 2.36 -13.87
N TYR A 402 13.73 1.27 -14.38
CA TYR A 402 15.11 1.25 -14.88
C TYR A 402 15.30 2.24 -16.03
N ALA A 403 14.37 2.27 -16.98
CA ALA A 403 14.44 3.22 -18.09
C ALA A 403 14.36 4.68 -17.62
N GLU A 404 13.54 4.97 -16.58
CA GLU A 404 13.51 6.29 -15.95
C GLU A 404 14.81 6.62 -15.24
N ALA A 405 15.40 5.66 -14.52
CA ALA A 405 16.64 5.84 -13.79
C ALA A 405 17.80 6.19 -14.73
N VAL A 406 17.94 5.46 -15.83
CA VAL A 406 18.94 5.73 -16.88
C VAL A 406 18.74 7.12 -17.47
N TRP A 407 17.51 7.48 -17.87
CA TRP A 407 17.23 8.80 -18.40
C TRP A 407 17.58 9.91 -17.41
N ARG A 408 17.15 9.79 -16.15
CA ARG A 408 17.43 10.82 -15.12
C ARG A 408 18.92 10.94 -14.77
N ALA A 409 19.66 9.82 -14.79
CA ALA A 409 21.09 9.81 -14.50
C ALA A 409 21.96 10.35 -15.63
N HIS A 410 21.52 10.18 -16.88
CA HIS A 410 22.33 10.46 -18.08
C HIS A 410 21.71 11.49 -19.03
N GLU A 411 20.51 12.00 -18.73
CA GLU A 411 19.73 12.97 -19.52
C GLU A 411 19.27 12.46 -20.90
N VAL A 412 19.62 11.23 -21.25
CA VAL A 412 19.23 10.54 -22.49
C VAL A 412 18.93 9.07 -22.21
N PRO A 413 18.00 8.43 -22.94
CA PRO A 413 17.81 7.00 -22.83
C PRO A 413 18.99 6.24 -23.43
N SER A 414 19.39 5.12 -22.83
CA SER A 414 20.27 4.17 -23.50
C SER A 414 19.48 3.26 -24.45
N PRO A 415 20.13 2.61 -25.44
CA PRO A 415 19.46 1.61 -26.28
C PRO A 415 18.83 0.47 -25.47
N GLU A 416 19.48 0.04 -24.39
CA GLU A 416 18.97 -1.00 -23.50
C GLU A 416 17.72 -0.53 -22.73
N ALA A 417 17.75 0.69 -22.17
CA ALA A 417 16.59 1.28 -21.48
C ALA A 417 15.40 1.40 -22.43
N LEU A 418 15.63 1.84 -23.66
CA LEU A 418 14.58 1.92 -24.68
C LEU A 418 14.03 0.54 -25.05
N GLU A 419 14.90 -0.48 -25.16
CA GLU A 419 14.47 -1.86 -25.42
C GLU A 419 13.57 -2.39 -24.32
N TYR A 420 13.85 -2.11 -23.04
CA TYR A 420 12.97 -2.53 -21.94
C TYR A 420 11.60 -1.86 -22.00
N VAL A 421 11.52 -0.59 -22.36
CA VAL A 421 10.24 0.08 -22.62
C VAL A 421 9.52 -0.59 -23.80
N ASN A 422 10.24 -0.91 -24.88
CA ASN A 422 9.66 -1.57 -26.05
C ASN A 422 9.17 -2.99 -25.77
N GLN A 423 9.80 -3.74 -24.88
CA GLN A 423 9.30 -5.05 -24.45
C GLN A 423 7.92 -4.94 -23.77
N VAL A 424 7.76 -3.98 -22.86
CA VAL A 424 6.46 -3.71 -22.23
C VAL A 424 5.43 -3.30 -23.27
N ARG A 425 5.80 -2.42 -24.18
CA ARG A 425 4.95 -1.93 -25.26
C ARG A 425 4.53 -3.05 -26.22
N ARG A 426 5.44 -3.89 -26.69
CA ARG A 426 5.16 -5.05 -27.56
C ARG A 426 4.15 -5.98 -26.92
N ARG A 427 4.28 -6.27 -25.62
CA ARG A 427 3.28 -7.04 -24.88
C ARG A 427 1.91 -6.37 -24.93
N GLY A 428 1.84 -5.05 -24.70
CA GLY A 428 0.59 -4.29 -24.80
C GLY A 428 -0.09 -4.42 -26.15
N PHE A 429 0.69 -4.50 -27.23
CA PHE A 429 0.17 -4.71 -28.60
C PHE A 429 0.00 -6.18 -28.98
N GLY A 430 0.21 -7.13 -28.07
CA GLY A 430 0.03 -8.56 -28.30
C GLY A 430 1.02 -9.17 -29.31
N VAL A 431 2.15 -8.49 -29.60
CA VAL A 431 3.21 -8.99 -30.48
C VAL A 431 4.32 -9.67 -29.69
N ASP A 432 5.28 -10.30 -30.36
CA ASP A 432 6.38 -10.97 -29.69
C ASP A 432 7.22 -9.98 -28.86
N ILE A 433 7.36 -10.27 -27.57
CA ILE A 433 7.99 -9.36 -26.59
C ILE A 433 9.47 -9.14 -26.90
N LYS A 434 10.17 -10.19 -27.35
CA LYS A 434 11.65 -10.21 -27.53
C LYS A 434 12.10 -9.84 -28.94
N THR A 435 11.18 -9.80 -29.91
CA THR A 435 11.48 -9.48 -31.29
C THR A 435 11.14 -8.04 -31.61
N PRO A 436 12.11 -7.18 -32.02
CA PRO A 436 11.85 -5.81 -32.42
C PRO A 436 10.74 -5.69 -33.48
N ASN A 437 9.87 -4.71 -33.33
CA ASN A 437 8.72 -4.47 -34.21
C ASN A 437 8.63 -2.99 -34.58
N GLU A 438 8.98 -2.65 -35.82
CA GLU A 438 9.02 -1.25 -36.30
C GLU A 438 7.68 -0.52 -36.23
N ALA A 439 6.55 -1.24 -36.25
CA ALA A 439 5.21 -0.65 -36.17
C ALA A 439 4.80 -0.31 -34.74
N VAL A 440 5.44 -0.92 -33.75
CA VAL A 440 5.08 -0.79 -32.33
C VAL A 440 6.16 -0.06 -31.54
N ASP A 441 7.43 -0.32 -31.83
CA ASP A 441 8.56 0.14 -31.04
C ASP A 441 8.76 1.65 -31.08
N LEU A 442 9.03 2.23 -29.94
CA LEU A 442 9.55 3.58 -29.82
C LEU A 442 10.97 3.61 -30.42
N LYS A 443 11.29 4.68 -31.12
CA LYS A 443 12.63 4.92 -31.69
C LYS A 443 13.43 5.80 -30.76
N MET A 444 14.76 5.76 -30.87
CA MET A 444 15.64 6.69 -30.14
C MET A 444 15.21 8.13 -30.35
N MET A 445 15.15 8.87 -29.26
CA MET A 445 14.70 10.25 -29.23
C MET A 445 15.48 11.04 -28.16
N ASP A 446 15.33 12.35 -28.13
CA ASP A 446 15.91 13.21 -27.10
C ASP A 446 15.27 12.92 -25.72
N GLY A 447 15.96 13.35 -24.63
CA GLY A 447 15.58 13.02 -23.27
C GLY A 447 14.20 13.52 -22.87
N ASP A 448 13.79 14.72 -23.30
CA ASP A 448 12.48 15.30 -22.94
C ASP A 448 11.35 14.51 -23.59
N LYS A 449 11.48 14.18 -24.88
CA LYS A 449 10.49 13.34 -25.56
C LYS A 449 10.45 11.93 -25.00
N PHE A 450 11.60 11.39 -24.58
CA PHE A 450 11.64 10.10 -23.93
C PHE A 450 10.90 10.13 -22.58
N ALA A 451 11.10 11.17 -21.78
CA ALA A 451 10.39 11.33 -20.52
C ALA A 451 8.86 11.36 -20.71
N GLU A 452 8.37 12.10 -21.72
CA GLU A 452 6.95 12.13 -22.07
C GLU A 452 6.44 10.76 -22.53
N ALA A 453 7.17 10.08 -23.42
CA ALA A 453 6.81 8.76 -23.92
C ALA A 453 6.83 7.70 -22.81
N LEU A 454 7.81 7.75 -21.91
CA LEU A 454 7.91 6.87 -20.75
C LEU A 454 6.78 7.10 -19.77
N LEU A 455 6.45 8.35 -19.44
CA LEU A 455 5.33 8.69 -18.56
C LEU A 455 3.98 8.22 -19.15
N ALA A 456 3.83 8.29 -20.48
CA ALA A 456 2.67 7.74 -21.19
C ALA A 456 2.67 6.19 -21.14
N GLU A 457 3.79 5.53 -21.42
CA GLU A 457 3.87 4.07 -21.37
C GLU A 457 3.61 3.53 -19.96
N ARG A 458 4.11 4.22 -18.92
CA ARG A 458 3.78 3.90 -17.52
C ARG A 458 2.28 4.00 -17.25
N SER A 459 1.58 5.01 -17.78
CA SER A 459 0.13 5.14 -17.59
C SER A 459 -0.64 4.02 -18.31
N PHE A 460 -0.23 3.62 -19.51
CA PHE A 460 -0.86 2.50 -20.22
C PHE A 460 -0.67 1.17 -19.51
N GLU A 461 0.53 0.95 -18.99
CA GLU A 461 0.92 -0.30 -18.37
C GLU A 461 0.40 -0.44 -16.93
N LEU A 462 0.54 0.60 -16.13
CA LEU A 462 0.29 0.60 -14.69
C LEU A 462 -1.02 1.31 -14.30
N CYS A 463 -1.89 1.63 -15.27
CA CYS A 463 -3.18 2.27 -14.97
C CYS A 463 -3.93 1.48 -13.90
N PHE A 464 -4.58 2.21 -13.00
CA PHE A 464 -5.40 1.68 -11.91
C PHE A 464 -4.63 0.89 -10.82
N GLU A 465 -3.30 0.82 -10.89
CA GLU A 465 -2.44 0.17 -9.88
C GLU A 465 -1.93 1.14 -8.79
N GLY A 466 -2.50 2.35 -8.70
CA GLY A 466 -2.13 3.32 -7.66
C GLY A 466 -0.75 3.96 -7.86
N GLN A 467 -0.22 3.97 -9.07
CA GLN A 467 1.09 4.57 -9.38
C GLN A 467 0.99 5.98 -9.95
N ARG A 468 -0.09 6.29 -10.69
CA ARG A 468 -0.20 7.49 -11.51
C ARG A 468 0.00 8.81 -10.77
N TRP A 469 -0.63 8.96 -9.60
CA TRP A 469 -0.50 10.19 -8.81
C TRP A 469 0.97 10.45 -8.42
N TYR A 470 1.68 9.40 -7.98
CA TYR A 470 3.09 9.49 -7.60
C TYR A 470 4.00 9.74 -8.81
N ASP A 471 3.69 9.16 -9.97
CA ASP A 471 4.41 9.42 -11.22
C ASP A 471 4.23 10.89 -11.63
N LEU A 472 3.00 11.39 -11.64
CA LEU A 472 2.70 12.78 -11.99
C LEU A 472 3.36 13.78 -11.04
N VAL A 473 3.37 13.52 -9.72
CA VAL A 473 4.09 14.35 -8.74
C VAL A 473 5.58 14.32 -9.03
N ARG A 474 6.18 13.13 -9.19
CA ARG A 474 7.63 12.97 -9.42
C ARG A 474 8.12 13.63 -10.71
N PHE A 475 7.27 13.70 -11.73
CA PHE A 475 7.55 14.37 -13.01
C PHE A 475 7.13 15.85 -13.02
N GLY A 476 6.57 16.41 -11.94
CA GLY A 476 6.07 17.77 -11.89
C GLY A 476 4.85 18.02 -12.79
N LYS A 477 4.06 16.98 -13.08
CA LYS A 477 2.97 16.99 -14.08
C LYS A 477 1.56 16.84 -13.50
N LEU A 478 1.41 16.82 -12.17
CA LEU A 478 0.08 16.57 -11.57
C LEU A 478 -0.95 17.63 -11.97
N GLU A 479 -0.59 18.90 -11.87
CA GLU A 479 -1.49 20.01 -12.24
C GLU A 479 -1.88 19.96 -13.71
N GLU A 480 -0.91 19.71 -14.59
CA GLU A 480 -1.15 19.57 -16.04
C GLU A 480 -2.10 18.41 -16.31
N GLY A 481 -1.87 17.23 -15.72
CA GLY A 481 -2.71 16.05 -15.88
C GLY A 481 -4.16 16.29 -15.43
N VAL A 482 -4.34 16.89 -14.24
CA VAL A 482 -5.68 17.20 -13.72
C VAL A 482 -6.41 18.22 -14.59
N LYS A 483 -5.75 19.30 -15.01
CA LYS A 483 -6.38 20.38 -15.82
C LYS A 483 -6.71 19.95 -17.23
N LYS A 484 -5.93 19.06 -17.81
CA LYS A 484 -6.13 18.58 -19.18
C LYS A 484 -7.49 17.92 -19.38
N GLN A 485 -8.06 17.35 -18.34
CA GLN A 485 -9.32 16.61 -18.38
C GLN A 485 -10.59 17.46 -18.19
N ALA A 486 -10.44 18.73 -17.82
CA ALA A 486 -11.57 19.61 -17.48
C ALA A 486 -12.69 19.67 -18.51
N LYS A 487 -12.38 19.41 -19.79
CA LYS A 487 -13.34 19.48 -20.90
C LYS A 487 -14.23 18.23 -21.06
N TYR A 488 -13.90 17.11 -20.37
CA TYR A 488 -14.53 15.82 -20.67
C TYR A 488 -15.73 15.48 -19.77
N SER A 489 -15.79 16.02 -18.57
CA SER A 489 -16.93 15.78 -17.67
C SER A 489 -17.07 16.89 -16.63
N SER A 490 -18.25 16.99 -16.00
CA SER A 490 -18.47 17.92 -14.88
C SER A 490 -17.58 17.59 -13.67
N VAL A 491 -17.28 16.31 -13.43
CA VAL A 491 -16.37 15.87 -12.36
C VAL A 491 -14.94 16.33 -12.66
N ALA A 492 -14.43 16.06 -13.85
CA ALA A 492 -13.10 16.50 -14.27
C ALA A 492 -12.97 18.03 -14.29
N THR A 493 -14.05 18.75 -14.65
CA THR A 493 -14.11 20.21 -14.54
C THR A 493 -13.97 20.67 -13.09
N SER A 494 -14.68 20.04 -12.15
CA SER A 494 -14.59 20.34 -10.72
C SER A 494 -13.19 20.07 -10.16
N GLN A 495 -12.56 18.95 -10.53
CA GLN A 495 -11.18 18.64 -10.19
C GLN A 495 -10.23 19.76 -10.60
N ALA A 496 -10.28 20.16 -11.87
CA ALA A 496 -9.41 21.21 -12.43
C ALA A 496 -9.62 22.58 -11.78
N GLN A 497 -10.87 22.91 -11.41
CA GLN A 497 -11.22 24.18 -10.76
C GLN A 497 -10.74 24.25 -9.30
N ASN A 498 -10.82 23.12 -8.58
CA ASN A 498 -10.50 23.06 -7.16
C ASN A 498 -9.02 22.74 -6.91
N PHE A 499 -8.30 22.18 -7.89
CA PHE A 499 -6.89 21.88 -7.75
C PHE A 499 -6.07 23.14 -7.42
N GLN A 500 -5.21 23.02 -6.43
CA GLN A 500 -4.27 24.06 -6.00
C GLN A 500 -2.88 23.43 -5.79
N PRO A 501 -1.79 24.20 -5.84
CA PRO A 501 -0.43 23.69 -5.64
C PRO A 501 -0.23 22.89 -4.34
N LYS A 502 -1.01 23.16 -3.29
CA LYS A 502 -0.97 22.41 -2.03
C LYS A 502 -1.34 20.93 -2.20
N HIS A 503 -2.09 20.59 -3.23
CA HIS A 503 -2.61 19.24 -3.43
C HIS A 503 -1.59 18.24 -3.98
N VAL A 504 -0.36 18.66 -4.23
CA VAL A 504 0.76 17.74 -4.50
C VAL A 504 1.16 16.92 -3.26
N ILE A 505 0.63 17.29 -2.10
CA ILE A 505 0.84 16.60 -0.82
C ILE A 505 -0.46 16.66 -0.01
N PHE A 506 -0.72 15.64 0.79
CA PHE A 506 -1.88 15.64 1.69
C PHE A 506 -1.57 16.41 2.99
N PRO A 507 -2.60 17.01 3.63
CA PRO A 507 -2.42 17.65 4.93
C PRO A 507 -2.11 16.63 6.03
N ILE A 508 -1.35 17.05 7.04
CA ILE A 508 -1.26 16.29 8.29
C ILE A 508 -2.67 16.24 8.92
N PRO A 509 -3.14 15.05 9.35
CA PRO A 509 -4.47 14.93 9.94
C PRO A 509 -4.67 15.86 11.14
N GLN A 510 -5.84 16.50 11.25
CA GLN A 510 -6.12 17.47 12.30
C GLN A 510 -6.04 16.85 13.70
N ASP A 511 -6.57 15.65 13.86
CA ASP A 511 -6.54 14.90 15.12
C ASP A 511 -5.11 14.55 15.59
N VAL A 512 -4.18 14.35 14.65
CA VAL A 512 -2.74 14.16 14.96
C VAL A 512 -2.12 15.46 15.46
N ILE A 513 -2.42 16.59 14.81
CA ILE A 513 -1.94 17.90 15.24
C ILE A 513 -2.46 18.21 16.65
N ASP A 514 -3.76 18.03 16.88
CA ASP A 514 -4.41 18.29 18.17
C ASP A 514 -3.83 17.43 19.30
N ALA A 515 -3.50 16.16 19.01
CA ALA A 515 -2.93 15.22 19.99
C ALA A 515 -1.42 15.45 20.25
N SER A 516 -0.73 16.23 19.41
CA SER A 516 0.72 16.39 19.46
C SER A 516 1.22 17.35 20.56
N ASN A 517 0.34 18.02 21.28
CA ASN A 517 0.69 19.09 22.22
C ASN A 517 1.54 20.21 21.59
N GLY A 518 1.27 20.56 20.33
CA GLY A 518 1.96 21.62 19.59
C GLY A 518 3.32 21.22 19.00
N LYS A 519 3.70 19.95 19.04
CA LYS A 519 4.97 19.48 18.45
C LYS A 519 4.86 19.20 16.95
N ILE A 520 3.67 18.90 16.46
CA ILE A 520 3.42 18.66 15.03
C ILE A 520 2.61 19.82 14.48
N GLU A 521 3.20 20.55 13.54
CA GLU A 521 2.52 21.59 12.79
C GLU A 521 2.07 21.08 11.43
N GLN A 522 1.05 21.73 10.88
CA GLN A 522 0.57 21.47 9.53
C GLN A 522 1.66 21.68 8.47
N ASN A 523 1.55 21.02 7.33
CA ASN A 523 2.43 21.25 6.17
C ASN A 523 2.35 22.70 5.72
N PRO A 524 3.47 23.33 5.34
CA PRO A 524 3.49 24.76 4.97
C PRO A 524 2.49 25.10 3.86
N LEU A 525 2.29 24.22 2.88
CA LEU A 525 1.32 24.42 1.79
C LEU A 525 -0.14 24.38 2.25
N TRP A 526 -0.40 23.87 3.46
CA TRP A 526 -1.75 23.71 4.03
C TRP A 526 -2.05 24.67 5.21
N LYS A 527 -1.10 25.56 5.55
CA LYS A 527 -1.26 26.60 6.59
C LYS A 527 -2.14 27.77 6.17
#